data_114877f2dea86a2010c832ed1a7b0565
#
_entry.id   114877f2dea86a2010c832ed1a7b0565
#
_cell.length_a   1.000
_cell.length_b   1.000
_cell.length_c   1.000
_cell.angle_alpha   90.00
_cell.angle_beta   90.00
_cell.angle_gamma   90.00
#
_symmetry.space_group_name_H-M   'P 1'
#
loop_
_entity.id
_entity.type
_entity.pdbx_description
1 polymer ?
#
loop_
_entity_poly.entity_id
_entity_poly.type
_entity_poly.pdbx_seq_one_letter_code
_entity_poly.pdbx_strand_id
1 'polypeptide(L)'
;MPEPTLDVVGIGNALVDVLSHEEDAFIDTMALTRGAMTLIDGDRATELYAAMGPGIEVSGGSAANTVAGIASFGGSAGYLGKVAADQLGEVFGHDLRSTGVEFGSSATTDDPPTGRCLIVVTPDAERTMSTYLGASANLGPDDIDTAVVGSAALTFLEGYLFDLPPAKEAYWVASRHAHDEGRRVALTLSDPFCVERHRPEWLDLVSDQVDVLFANEEELRTLYELSLIH
;
A
#
# COMPACT_ATOMS: atom_id res chain seq x y z
N MET A 1 -12.78 -8.67 26.58
CA MET A 1 -12.99 -8.24 25.19
C MET A 1 -13.33 -9.49 24.37
N PRO A 2 -14.17 -9.38 23.32
CA PRO A 2 -14.45 -10.53 22.47
C PRO A 2 -13.15 -10.99 21.76
N GLU A 3 -13.10 -12.27 21.40
CA GLU A 3 -11.99 -12.79 20.60
C GLU A 3 -12.01 -12.16 19.19
N PRO A 4 -10.83 -11.91 18.60
CA PRO A 4 -10.76 -11.39 17.24
C PRO A 4 -11.32 -12.40 16.24
N THR A 5 -12.00 -11.91 15.21
CA THR A 5 -12.52 -12.74 14.10
C THR A 5 -11.57 -12.72 12.90
N LEU A 6 -10.70 -11.69 12.82
CA LEU A 6 -9.63 -11.59 11.84
C LEU A 6 -8.27 -11.73 12.55
N ASP A 7 -7.35 -12.43 11.90
CA ASP A 7 -5.95 -12.45 12.35
C ASP A 7 -5.26 -11.12 12.08
N VAL A 8 -5.56 -10.52 10.90
CA VAL A 8 -4.96 -9.25 10.50
C VAL A 8 -5.94 -8.39 9.69
N VAL A 9 -5.86 -7.08 9.85
CA VAL A 9 -6.37 -6.09 8.91
C VAL A 9 -5.21 -5.25 8.39
N GLY A 10 -5.05 -5.16 7.06
CA GLY A 10 -4.06 -4.30 6.42
C GLY A 10 -4.66 -2.95 6.04
N ILE A 11 -3.88 -1.88 6.20
CA ILE A 11 -4.22 -0.52 5.76
C ILE A 11 -3.09 -0.03 4.85
N GLY A 12 -3.40 0.30 3.60
CA GLY A 12 -2.39 0.69 2.63
C GLY A 12 -2.95 1.20 1.30
N ASN A 13 -2.04 1.43 0.35
CA ASN A 13 -2.40 1.84 -1.00
C ASN A 13 -3.12 0.71 -1.75
N ALA A 14 -4.36 0.95 -2.17
CA ALA A 14 -5.10 0.07 -3.05
C ALA A 14 -4.72 0.38 -4.50
N LEU A 15 -3.86 -0.44 -5.09
CA LEU A 15 -3.34 -0.25 -6.44
C LEU A 15 -3.65 -1.47 -7.31
N VAL A 16 -3.84 -1.26 -8.60
CA VAL A 16 -3.84 -2.35 -9.59
C VAL A 16 -2.47 -2.40 -10.26
N ASP A 17 -1.81 -3.53 -10.15
CA ASP A 17 -0.58 -3.81 -10.88
C ASP A 17 -0.93 -4.19 -12.32
N VAL A 18 -0.37 -3.46 -13.29
CA VAL A 18 -0.52 -3.70 -14.71
C VAL A 18 0.84 -4.12 -15.25
N LEU A 19 1.02 -5.42 -15.52
CA LEU A 19 2.28 -5.98 -15.99
C LEU A 19 2.25 -6.15 -17.49
N SER A 20 3.26 -5.61 -18.20
CA SER A 20 3.52 -5.94 -19.60
C SER A 20 4.97 -6.35 -19.81
N HIS A 21 5.19 -7.19 -20.82
CA HIS A 21 6.53 -7.55 -21.28
C HIS A 21 6.90 -6.69 -22.48
N GLU A 22 7.98 -5.93 -22.34
CA GLU A 22 8.44 -4.98 -23.36
C GLU A 22 9.92 -5.18 -23.67
N GLU A 23 10.33 -4.76 -24.87
CA GLU A 23 11.73 -4.71 -25.24
C GLU A 23 12.47 -3.54 -24.56
N ASP A 24 13.80 -3.63 -24.45
CA ASP A 24 14.64 -2.58 -23.85
C ASP A 24 14.39 -1.20 -24.46
N ALA A 25 14.14 -1.15 -25.78
CA ALA A 25 13.82 0.09 -26.49
C ALA A 25 12.58 0.81 -25.96
N PHE A 26 11.65 0.11 -25.33
CA PHE A 26 10.47 0.73 -24.70
C PHE A 26 10.87 1.61 -23.52
N ILE A 27 11.81 1.15 -22.68
CA ILE A 27 12.36 1.91 -21.54
C ILE A 27 12.91 3.25 -22.01
N ASP A 28 13.74 3.23 -23.08
CA ASP A 28 14.34 4.44 -23.65
C ASP A 28 13.29 5.35 -24.28
N THR A 29 12.37 4.78 -25.08
CA THR A 29 11.32 5.53 -25.79
C THR A 29 10.39 6.24 -24.82
N MET A 30 10.03 5.57 -23.73
CA MET A 30 9.17 6.12 -22.70
C MET A 30 9.94 6.87 -21.61
N ALA A 31 11.26 7.05 -21.75
CA ALA A 31 12.13 7.74 -20.79
C ALA A 31 11.92 7.25 -19.33
N LEU A 32 11.86 5.93 -19.15
CA LEU A 32 11.70 5.31 -17.83
C LEU A 32 13.07 5.15 -17.15
N THR A 33 13.09 5.19 -15.83
CA THR A 33 14.29 4.86 -15.06
C THR A 33 14.32 3.36 -14.80
N ARG A 34 15.13 2.65 -15.58
CA ARG A 34 15.25 1.19 -15.54
C ARG A 34 15.47 0.67 -14.12
N GLY A 35 14.74 -0.39 -13.76
CA GLY A 35 14.88 -1.07 -12.47
C GLY A 35 14.40 -0.27 -11.25
N ALA A 36 13.87 0.94 -11.45
CA ALA A 36 13.39 1.80 -10.37
C ALA A 36 11.86 1.85 -10.28
N MET A 37 11.36 2.22 -9.10
CA MET A 37 9.98 2.67 -8.91
C MET A 37 9.96 4.20 -8.96
N THR A 38 9.08 4.76 -9.79
CA THR A 38 8.90 6.20 -9.95
C THR A 38 7.44 6.56 -9.75
N LEU A 39 7.15 7.56 -8.93
CA LEU A 39 5.80 8.13 -8.83
C LEU A 39 5.54 9.02 -10.04
N ILE A 40 4.36 8.85 -10.66
CA ILE A 40 3.91 9.59 -11.83
C ILE A 40 2.52 10.20 -11.59
N ASP A 41 2.18 11.20 -12.37
CA ASP A 41 0.84 11.79 -12.37
C ASP A 41 -0.15 11.00 -13.27
N GLY A 42 -1.43 11.41 -13.23
CA GLY A 42 -2.51 10.72 -13.96
C GLY A 42 -2.37 10.81 -15.49
N ASP A 43 -1.86 11.94 -16.00
CA ASP A 43 -1.65 12.13 -17.44
C ASP A 43 -0.54 11.21 -17.94
N ARG A 44 0.56 11.16 -17.22
CA ARG A 44 1.68 10.25 -17.50
C ARG A 44 1.27 8.78 -17.38
N ALA A 45 0.47 8.45 -16.38
CA ALA A 45 -0.06 7.09 -16.22
C ALA A 45 -0.96 6.68 -17.39
N THR A 46 -1.74 7.61 -17.92
CA THR A 46 -2.61 7.38 -19.08
C THR A 46 -1.78 7.21 -20.36
N GLU A 47 -0.78 8.06 -20.56
CA GLU A 47 0.13 7.98 -21.70
C GLU A 47 0.88 6.64 -21.71
N LEU A 48 1.47 6.27 -20.59
CA LEU A 48 2.26 5.05 -20.47
C LEU A 48 1.40 3.79 -20.66
N TYR A 49 0.22 3.76 -20.01
CA TYR A 49 -0.72 2.64 -20.16
C TYR A 49 -1.15 2.44 -21.62
N ALA A 50 -1.42 3.54 -22.35
CA ALA A 50 -1.79 3.45 -23.77
C ALA A 50 -0.64 2.98 -24.69
N ALA A 51 0.61 3.17 -24.27
CA ALA A 51 1.80 2.76 -25.02
C ALA A 51 2.21 1.31 -24.72
N MET A 52 1.85 0.76 -23.56
CA MET A 52 2.16 -0.62 -23.15
C MET A 52 1.46 -1.62 -24.06
N GLY A 53 2.10 -2.76 -24.29
CA GLY A 53 1.50 -3.92 -24.94
C GLY A 53 0.41 -4.59 -24.07
N PRO A 54 -0.13 -5.73 -24.51
CA PRO A 54 -1.12 -6.47 -23.72
C PRO A 54 -0.56 -6.82 -22.35
N GLY A 55 -1.25 -6.35 -21.29
CA GLY A 55 -0.84 -6.51 -19.91
C GLY A 55 -1.78 -7.41 -19.12
N ILE A 56 -1.31 -7.83 -17.94
CA ILE A 56 -2.09 -8.54 -16.94
C ILE A 56 -2.40 -7.53 -15.83
N GLU A 57 -3.68 -7.40 -15.50
CA GLU A 57 -4.17 -6.55 -14.40
C GLU A 57 -4.51 -7.43 -13.21
N VAL A 58 -3.91 -7.14 -12.06
CA VAL A 58 -4.15 -7.85 -10.79
C VAL A 58 -4.16 -6.86 -9.62
N SER A 59 -4.83 -7.20 -8.54
CA SER A 59 -4.71 -6.41 -7.31
C SER A 59 -3.27 -6.36 -6.83
N GLY A 60 -2.81 -5.18 -6.42
CA GLY A 60 -1.44 -4.90 -5.98
C GLY A 60 -1.41 -3.96 -4.78
N GLY A 61 -0.22 -3.46 -4.46
CA GLY A 61 0.06 -2.70 -3.25
C GLY A 61 0.64 -3.59 -2.14
N SER A 62 1.62 -3.06 -1.39
CA SER A 62 2.42 -3.89 -0.47
C SER A 62 1.59 -4.47 0.68
N ALA A 63 0.67 -3.68 1.27
CA ALA A 63 -0.19 -4.17 2.33
C ALA A 63 -1.26 -5.14 1.80
N ALA A 64 -1.83 -4.88 0.61
CA ALA A 64 -2.79 -5.79 -0.01
C ALA A 64 -2.15 -7.15 -0.31
N ASN A 65 -0.94 -7.15 -0.88
CA ASN A 65 -0.17 -8.37 -1.13
C ASN A 65 0.18 -9.11 0.17
N THR A 66 0.45 -8.38 1.26
CA THR A 66 0.72 -8.97 2.57
C THR A 66 -0.50 -9.72 3.11
N VAL A 67 -1.69 -9.08 3.11
CA VAL A 67 -2.91 -9.72 3.63
C VAL A 67 -3.39 -10.86 2.71
N ALA A 68 -3.22 -10.74 1.39
CA ALA A 68 -3.47 -11.83 0.45
C ALA A 68 -2.54 -13.02 0.71
N GLY A 69 -1.26 -12.76 1.02
CA GLY A 69 -0.30 -13.78 1.45
C GLY A 69 -0.75 -14.50 2.72
N ILE A 70 -1.19 -13.75 3.74
CA ILE A 70 -1.71 -14.33 4.99
C ILE A 70 -2.93 -15.21 4.72
N ALA A 71 -3.89 -14.74 3.91
CA ALA A 71 -5.06 -15.52 3.53
C ALA A 71 -4.67 -16.81 2.79
N SER A 72 -3.66 -16.76 1.92
CA SER A 72 -3.16 -17.92 1.18
C SER A 72 -2.54 -19.00 2.09
N PHE A 73 -2.06 -18.62 3.28
CA PHE A 73 -1.58 -19.53 4.31
C PHE A 73 -2.69 -20.00 5.26
N GLY A 74 -3.94 -19.62 5.01
CA GLY A 74 -5.11 -20.04 5.81
C GLY A 74 -5.45 -19.12 6.97
N GLY A 75 -4.82 -17.94 7.07
CA GLY A 75 -5.20 -16.89 8.03
C GLY A 75 -6.45 -16.14 7.57
N SER A 76 -7.17 -15.55 8.51
CA SER A 76 -8.30 -14.65 8.25
C SER A 76 -7.80 -13.21 8.14
N ALA A 77 -8.08 -12.57 7.00
CA ALA A 77 -7.52 -11.24 6.71
C ALA A 77 -8.57 -10.28 6.17
N GLY A 78 -8.43 -9.01 6.57
CA GLY A 78 -9.19 -7.88 6.04
C GLY A 78 -8.27 -6.83 5.45
N TYR A 79 -8.83 -5.94 4.64
CA TYR A 79 -8.08 -4.84 4.03
C TYR A 79 -8.91 -3.55 3.98
N LEU A 80 -8.29 -2.46 4.39
CA LEU A 80 -8.81 -1.11 4.29
C LEU A 80 -7.93 -0.30 3.33
N GLY A 81 -8.50 0.13 2.23
CA GLY A 81 -7.85 0.93 1.19
C GLY A 81 -8.89 1.61 0.34
N LYS A 82 -8.50 2.63 -0.40
CA LYS A 82 -9.42 3.45 -1.18
C LYS A 82 -9.24 3.24 -2.67
N VAL A 83 -10.33 2.92 -3.36
CA VAL A 83 -10.42 2.77 -4.81
C VAL A 83 -11.51 3.69 -5.35
N ALA A 84 -11.49 3.98 -6.64
CA ALA A 84 -12.60 4.65 -7.32
C ALA A 84 -13.67 3.63 -7.78
N ALA A 85 -14.88 4.13 -8.09
CA ALA A 85 -15.94 3.34 -8.72
C ALA A 85 -15.71 3.22 -10.23
N ASP A 86 -14.54 2.68 -10.62
CA ASP A 86 -14.11 2.46 -11.99
C ASP A 86 -13.72 1.00 -12.22
N GLN A 87 -13.36 0.67 -13.47
CA GLN A 87 -13.01 -0.70 -13.86
C GLN A 87 -11.85 -1.26 -13.02
N LEU A 88 -10.81 -0.47 -12.74
CA LEU A 88 -9.66 -0.94 -11.95
C LEU A 88 -10.04 -1.14 -10.48
N GLY A 89 -10.93 -0.32 -9.93
CA GLY A 89 -11.48 -0.51 -8.59
C GLY A 89 -12.30 -1.81 -8.46
N GLU A 90 -13.06 -2.16 -9.52
CA GLU A 90 -13.76 -3.45 -9.60
C GLU A 90 -12.77 -4.62 -9.67
N VAL A 91 -11.72 -4.52 -10.50
CA VAL A 91 -10.64 -5.53 -10.59
C VAL A 91 -9.98 -5.72 -9.24
N PHE A 92 -9.54 -4.63 -8.60
CA PHE A 92 -8.90 -4.69 -7.28
C PHE A 92 -9.79 -5.42 -6.25
N GLY A 93 -11.04 -4.98 -6.12
CA GLY A 93 -11.96 -5.56 -5.13
C GLY A 93 -12.33 -7.00 -5.43
N HIS A 94 -12.50 -7.37 -6.70
CA HIS A 94 -12.78 -8.74 -7.11
C HIS A 94 -11.59 -9.67 -6.79
N ASP A 95 -10.40 -9.28 -7.20
CA ASP A 95 -9.19 -10.08 -7.01
C ASP A 95 -8.89 -10.28 -5.52
N LEU A 96 -8.89 -9.21 -4.74
CA LEU A 96 -8.57 -9.29 -3.32
C LEU A 96 -9.56 -10.20 -2.58
N ARG A 97 -10.87 -10.08 -2.86
CA ARG A 97 -11.87 -10.99 -2.30
C ARG A 97 -11.72 -12.45 -2.77
N SER A 98 -11.23 -12.66 -4.02
CA SER A 98 -11.00 -14.01 -4.55
C SER A 98 -9.88 -14.76 -3.81
N THR A 99 -8.95 -14.02 -3.17
CA THR A 99 -7.91 -14.60 -2.30
C THR A 99 -8.42 -14.92 -0.90
N GLY A 100 -9.67 -14.59 -0.57
CA GLY A 100 -10.27 -14.81 0.75
C GLY A 100 -10.11 -13.63 1.72
N VAL A 101 -9.60 -12.48 1.25
CA VAL A 101 -9.49 -11.26 2.06
C VAL A 101 -10.83 -10.52 2.11
N GLU A 102 -11.26 -10.13 3.30
CA GLU A 102 -12.42 -9.25 3.47
C GLU A 102 -12.07 -7.83 2.99
N PHE A 103 -12.72 -7.38 1.94
CA PHE A 103 -12.54 -6.03 1.41
C PHE A 103 -13.88 -5.34 1.25
N GLY A 104 -14.11 -4.35 2.11
CA GLY A 104 -15.24 -3.44 2.05
C GLY A 104 -14.73 -2.02 1.84
N SER A 105 -14.57 -1.59 0.59
CA SER A 105 -14.24 -0.19 0.30
C SER A 105 -15.51 0.61 0.09
N SER A 106 -15.58 1.80 0.69
CA SER A 106 -16.45 2.86 0.16
C SER A 106 -15.79 3.40 -1.11
N ALA A 107 -16.08 2.77 -2.26
CA ALA A 107 -15.58 3.27 -3.54
C ALA A 107 -16.04 4.72 -3.73
N THR A 108 -15.09 5.63 -3.99
CA THR A 108 -15.44 7.02 -4.34
C THR A 108 -15.90 7.09 -5.78
N THR A 109 -16.95 7.88 -6.04
CA THR A 109 -17.44 8.15 -7.39
C THR A 109 -16.75 9.34 -8.04
N ASP A 110 -15.90 10.04 -7.27
CA ASP A 110 -15.22 11.27 -7.68
C ASP A 110 -13.77 10.98 -8.09
N ASP A 111 -13.20 11.86 -8.90
CA ASP A 111 -11.78 11.86 -9.20
C ASP A 111 -10.94 11.97 -7.93
N PRO A 112 -9.78 11.37 -7.89
CA PRO A 112 -9.04 10.70 -8.98
C PRO A 112 -9.45 9.22 -9.18
N PRO A 113 -9.15 8.64 -10.37
CA PRO A 113 -9.40 7.23 -10.64
C PRO A 113 -8.55 6.31 -9.73
N THR A 114 -8.88 5.01 -9.73
CA THR A 114 -8.14 4.01 -8.97
C THR A 114 -6.65 4.03 -9.30
N GLY A 115 -5.83 3.93 -8.26
CA GLY A 115 -4.38 3.88 -8.37
C GLY A 115 -3.90 2.64 -9.13
N ARG A 116 -2.79 2.81 -9.87
CA ARG A 116 -2.19 1.73 -10.66
C ARG A 116 -0.67 1.81 -10.66
N CYS A 117 -0.03 0.65 -10.62
CA CYS A 117 1.40 0.50 -10.82
C CYS A 117 1.63 -0.13 -12.21
N LEU A 118 2.20 0.65 -13.14
CA LEU A 118 2.53 0.18 -14.47
C LEU A 118 3.92 -0.46 -14.43
N ILE A 119 3.96 -1.77 -14.64
CA ILE A 119 5.16 -2.59 -14.46
C ILE A 119 5.62 -3.11 -15.82
N VAL A 120 6.73 -2.59 -16.29
CA VAL A 120 7.41 -3.05 -17.49
C VAL A 120 8.44 -4.10 -17.11
N VAL A 121 8.32 -5.29 -17.70
CA VAL A 121 9.25 -6.40 -17.51
C VAL A 121 10.06 -6.58 -18.78
N THR A 122 11.37 -6.33 -18.71
CA THR A 122 12.30 -6.47 -19.84
C THR A 122 12.80 -7.92 -19.99
N PRO A 123 13.42 -8.31 -21.15
CA PRO A 123 13.82 -9.70 -21.42
C PRO A 123 14.77 -10.33 -20.40
N ASP A 124 15.54 -9.50 -19.67
CA ASP A 124 16.38 -9.92 -18.55
C ASP A 124 15.63 -10.09 -17.22
N ALA A 125 14.30 -10.00 -17.27
CA ALA A 125 13.39 -10.07 -16.12
C ALA A 125 13.52 -8.89 -15.12
N GLU A 126 14.15 -7.78 -15.53
CA GLU A 126 14.16 -6.57 -14.72
C GLU A 126 12.79 -5.87 -14.76
N ARG A 127 12.36 -5.36 -13.61
CA ARG A 127 11.06 -4.70 -13.45
C ARG A 127 11.25 -3.20 -13.24
N THR A 128 10.66 -2.43 -14.14
CA THR A 128 10.61 -0.96 -14.03
C THR A 128 9.19 -0.55 -13.74
N MET A 129 8.99 0.19 -12.65
CA MET A 129 7.66 0.50 -12.11
C MET A 129 7.38 1.99 -12.18
N SER A 130 6.19 2.33 -12.66
CA SER A 130 5.67 3.69 -12.70
C SER A 130 4.33 3.72 -11.96
N THR A 131 4.28 4.35 -10.78
CA THR A 131 3.14 4.26 -9.87
C THR A 131 2.37 5.57 -9.84
N TYR A 132 1.09 5.50 -10.16
CA TYR A 132 0.10 6.54 -9.95
C TYR A 132 -0.79 6.13 -8.78
N LEU A 133 -0.77 6.92 -7.70
CA LEU A 133 -1.49 6.56 -6.46
C LEU A 133 -3.01 6.71 -6.60
N GLY A 134 -3.50 7.64 -7.43
CA GLY A 134 -4.93 7.81 -7.69
C GLY A 134 -5.76 7.97 -6.42
N ALA A 135 -6.91 7.30 -6.38
CA ALA A 135 -7.85 7.36 -5.26
C ALA A 135 -7.22 6.94 -3.93
N SER A 136 -6.22 6.06 -3.93
CA SER A 136 -5.57 5.59 -2.70
C SER A 136 -4.91 6.72 -1.91
N ALA A 137 -4.44 7.77 -2.61
CA ALA A 137 -3.87 8.97 -1.99
C ALA A 137 -4.87 9.77 -1.14
N ASN A 138 -6.16 9.55 -1.32
CA ASN A 138 -7.24 10.23 -0.60
C ASN A 138 -7.78 9.42 0.58
N LEU A 139 -7.08 8.36 1.00
CA LEU A 139 -7.44 7.62 2.20
C LEU A 139 -7.28 8.53 3.43
N GLY A 140 -8.33 8.63 4.22
CA GLY A 140 -8.38 9.48 5.40
C GLY A 140 -9.07 8.82 6.58
N PRO A 141 -9.22 9.54 7.71
CA PRO A 141 -9.83 9.00 8.95
C PRO A 141 -11.24 8.43 8.75
N ASP A 142 -12.03 9.05 7.88
CA ASP A 142 -13.41 8.64 7.61
C ASP A 142 -13.51 7.32 6.82
N ASP A 143 -12.41 6.90 6.20
CA ASP A 143 -12.31 5.64 5.47
C ASP A 143 -11.94 4.46 6.39
N ILE A 144 -11.64 4.73 7.66
CA ILE A 144 -11.26 3.70 8.63
C ILE A 144 -12.51 3.10 9.26
N ASP A 145 -12.85 1.89 8.83
CA ASP A 145 -13.89 1.09 9.49
C ASP A 145 -13.36 0.56 10.83
N THR A 146 -13.70 1.27 11.91
CA THR A 146 -13.25 0.91 13.25
C THR A 146 -13.80 -0.44 13.72
N ALA A 147 -14.95 -0.90 13.20
CA ALA A 147 -15.46 -2.22 13.53
C ALA A 147 -14.55 -3.34 12.96
N VAL A 148 -14.06 -3.14 11.74
CA VAL A 148 -13.09 -4.06 11.12
C VAL A 148 -11.76 -4.03 11.87
N VAL A 149 -11.24 -2.84 12.22
CA VAL A 149 -10.01 -2.70 13.03
C VAL A 149 -10.15 -3.41 14.37
N GLY A 150 -11.24 -3.18 15.10
CA GLY A 150 -11.49 -3.81 16.42
C GLY A 150 -11.69 -5.33 16.33
N SER A 151 -12.11 -5.86 15.18
CA SER A 151 -12.27 -7.30 14.95
C SER A 151 -10.97 -8.04 14.64
N ALA A 152 -9.89 -7.34 14.31
CA ALA A 152 -8.61 -7.94 13.96
C ALA A 152 -7.67 -8.08 15.17
N ALA A 153 -6.92 -9.17 15.26
CA ALA A 153 -5.89 -9.35 16.29
C ALA A 153 -4.69 -8.40 16.07
N LEU A 154 -4.42 -8.03 14.81
CA LEU A 154 -3.32 -7.17 14.41
C LEU A 154 -3.77 -6.21 13.31
N THR A 155 -3.51 -4.92 13.48
CA THR A 155 -3.64 -3.92 12.43
C THR A 155 -2.27 -3.69 11.79
N PHE A 156 -2.14 -3.93 10.48
CA PHE A 156 -0.89 -3.79 9.72
C PHE A 156 -0.94 -2.52 8.87
N LEU A 157 -0.01 -1.59 9.13
CA LEU A 157 0.09 -0.30 8.47
C LEU A 157 1.22 -0.29 7.43
N GLU A 158 0.94 0.26 6.25
CA GLU A 158 1.90 0.40 5.15
C GLU A 158 2.60 1.76 5.17
N GLY A 159 3.93 1.80 5.20
CA GLY A 159 4.70 3.03 5.27
C GLY A 159 4.51 3.99 4.09
N TYR A 160 4.30 3.46 2.89
CA TYR A 160 4.13 4.29 1.68
C TYR A 160 2.96 5.30 1.76
N LEU A 161 1.94 5.03 2.56
CA LEU A 161 0.80 5.93 2.74
C LEU A 161 1.11 7.14 3.62
N PHE A 162 2.21 7.11 4.38
CA PHE A 162 2.53 8.12 5.38
C PHE A 162 2.96 9.49 4.82
N ASP A 163 3.15 9.61 3.51
CA ASP A 163 3.47 10.90 2.88
C ASP A 163 2.32 11.92 2.95
N LEU A 164 1.09 11.46 3.11
CA LEU A 164 -0.11 12.29 2.98
C LEU A 164 -0.74 12.59 4.35
N PRO A 165 -1.02 13.88 4.67
CA PRO A 165 -1.59 14.24 5.98
C PRO A 165 -2.87 13.49 6.36
N PRO A 166 -3.88 13.30 5.46
CA PRO A 166 -5.07 12.53 5.83
C PRO A 166 -4.76 11.07 6.20
N ALA A 167 -3.81 10.43 5.51
CA ALA A 167 -3.43 9.06 5.79
C ALA A 167 -2.69 8.94 7.14
N LYS A 168 -1.88 9.93 7.52
CA LYS A 168 -1.28 10.00 8.86
C LYS A 168 -2.36 10.02 9.94
N GLU A 169 -3.37 10.86 9.78
CA GLU A 169 -4.51 10.93 10.72
C GLU A 169 -5.27 9.59 10.76
N ALA A 170 -5.48 8.95 9.62
CA ALA A 170 -6.09 7.62 9.52
C ALA A 170 -5.31 6.58 10.33
N TYR A 171 -3.97 6.60 10.27
CA TYR A 171 -3.12 5.69 11.04
C TYR A 171 -3.27 5.91 12.55
N TRP A 172 -3.33 7.16 13.00
CA TRP A 172 -3.59 7.47 14.39
C TRP A 172 -4.98 7.01 14.87
N VAL A 173 -6.01 7.14 14.01
CA VAL A 173 -7.36 6.67 14.32
C VAL A 173 -7.38 5.14 14.43
N ALA A 174 -6.84 4.44 13.43
CA ALA A 174 -6.80 2.99 13.41
C ALA A 174 -6.01 2.42 14.59
N SER A 175 -4.82 2.97 14.86
CA SER A 175 -3.94 2.48 15.92
C SER A 175 -4.54 2.65 17.31
N ARG A 176 -5.08 3.84 17.61
CA ARG A 176 -5.76 4.09 18.89
C ARG A 176 -6.95 3.16 19.09
N HIS A 177 -7.77 3.00 18.04
CA HIS A 177 -8.93 2.11 18.14
C HIS A 177 -8.50 0.65 18.34
N ALA A 178 -7.46 0.18 17.65
CA ALA A 178 -6.89 -1.15 17.88
C ALA A 178 -6.48 -1.34 19.34
N HIS A 179 -5.76 -0.38 19.93
CA HIS A 179 -5.33 -0.44 21.33
C HIS A 179 -6.51 -0.37 22.32
N ASP A 180 -7.52 0.47 22.06
CA ASP A 180 -8.72 0.56 22.89
C ASP A 180 -9.46 -0.78 22.95
N GLU A 181 -9.42 -1.56 21.87
CA GLU A 181 -9.96 -2.92 21.79
C GLU A 181 -8.95 -4.01 22.23
N GLY A 182 -7.78 -3.62 22.77
CA GLY A 182 -6.72 -4.52 23.23
C GLY A 182 -6.04 -5.31 22.11
N ARG A 183 -6.03 -4.76 20.90
CA ARG A 183 -5.38 -5.33 19.71
C ARG A 183 -3.98 -4.73 19.53
N ARG A 184 -3.20 -5.31 18.65
CA ARG A 184 -1.84 -4.86 18.35
C ARG A 184 -1.76 -4.12 17.02
N VAL A 185 -0.73 -3.30 16.90
CA VAL A 185 -0.41 -2.56 15.68
C VAL A 185 0.96 -2.96 15.18
N ALA A 186 1.03 -3.32 13.91
CA ALA A 186 2.28 -3.54 13.18
C ALA A 186 2.44 -2.49 12.08
N LEU A 187 3.67 -2.09 11.84
CA LEU A 187 4.02 -1.10 10.81
C LEU A 187 5.20 -1.60 9.99
N THR A 188 5.14 -1.42 8.66
CA THR A 188 6.35 -1.47 7.82
C THR A 188 6.75 -0.06 7.41
N LEU A 189 8.05 0.28 7.53
CA LEU A 189 8.54 1.60 7.12
C LEU A 189 8.55 1.79 5.60
N SER A 190 8.67 0.72 4.84
CA SER A 190 8.49 0.61 3.38
C SER A 190 9.50 1.37 2.51
N ASP A 191 9.94 2.56 2.90
CA ASP A 191 10.79 3.44 2.07
C ASP A 191 11.63 4.38 2.93
N PRO A 192 12.98 4.34 2.84
CA PRO A 192 13.87 5.23 3.60
C PRO A 192 13.66 6.71 3.26
N PHE A 193 13.27 7.07 2.02
CA PHE A 193 13.02 8.47 1.65
C PHE A 193 11.75 9.02 2.32
N CYS A 194 10.70 8.21 2.47
CA CYS A 194 9.52 8.59 3.23
C CYS A 194 9.88 8.77 4.72
N VAL A 195 10.68 7.87 5.26
CA VAL A 195 11.16 7.95 6.65
C VAL A 195 11.96 9.23 6.88
N GLU A 196 12.89 9.58 5.98
CA GLU A 196 13.71 10.80 6.11
C GLU A 196 12.87 12.08 6.12
N ARG A 197 11.87 12.16 5.19
CA ARG A 197 11.00 13.34 5.07
C ARG A 197 10.13 13.59 6.30
N HIS A 198 9.71 12.53 6.98
CA HIS A 198 8.72 12.57 8.05
C HIS A 198 9.23 12.00 9.37
N ARG A 199 10.55 11.94 9.56
CA ARG A 199 11.19 11.27 10.70
C ARG A 199 10.61 11.62 12.07
N PRO A 200 10.38 12.88 12.45
CA PRO A 200 9.79 13.19 13.77
C PRO A 200 8.43 12.54 13.95
N GLU A 201 7.56 12.61 12.94
CA GLU A 201 6.21 12.03 13.01
C GLU A 201 6.25 10.49 13.02
N TRP A 202 7.25 9.89 12.33
CA TRP A 202 7.50 8.45 12.40
C TRP A 202 7.92 8.00 13.80
N LEU A 203 8.82 8.74 14.45
CA LEU A 203 9.26 8.44 15.81
C LEU A 203 8.10 8.53 16.79
N ASP A 204 7.23 9.53 16.65
CA ASP A 204 6.02 9.67 17.47
C ASP A 204 5.08 8.48 17.27
N LEU A 205 4.77 8.12 16.01
CA LEU A 205 3.88 6.99 15.72
C LEU A 205 4.48 5.67 16.23
N VAL A 206 5.76 5.44 15.96
CA VAL A 206 6.44 4.19 16.35
C VAL A 206 6.52 4.04 17.86
N SER A 207 6.84 5.11 18.60
CA SER A 207 6.94 5.03 20.06
C SER A 207 5.59 4.91 20.75
N ASP A 208 4.55 5.53 20.21
CA ASP A 208 3.26 5.66 20.91
C ASP A 208 2.25 4.60 20.49
N GLN A 209 2.35 4.08 19.24
CA GLN A 209 1.28 3.28 18.64
C GLN A 209 1.72 1.94 18.05
N VAL A 210 3.03 1.67 17.87
CA VAL A 210 3.47 0.48 17.14
C VAL A 210 4.02 -0.59 18.08
N ASP A 211 3.42 -1.76 18.06
CA ASP A 211 3.86 -2.93 18.84
C ASP A 211 4.90 -3.77 18.09
N VAL A 212 4.84 -3.77 16.75
CA VAL A 212 5.73 -4.54 15.88
C VAL A 212 6.17 -3.69 14.70
N LEU A 213 7.47 -3.45 14.58
CA LEU A 213 8.04 -2.68 13.48
C LEU A 213 8.76 -3.61 12.49
N PHE A 214 8.38 -3.53 11.22
CA PHE A 214 9.10 -4.15 10.11
C PHE A 214 9.90 -3.09 9.37
N ALA A 215 11.19 -3.34 9.22
CA ALA A 215 12.08 -2.43 8.53
C ALA A 215 13.33 -3.17 8.04
N ASN A 216 13.89 -2.70 6.93
CA ASN A 216 15.23 -3.09 6.54
C ASN A 216 16.30 -2.26 7.29
N GLU A 217 17.57 -2.57 7.05
CA GLU A 217 18.68 -1.90 7.73
C GLU A 217 18.76 -0.41 7.40
N GLU A 218 18.51 -0.02 6.15
CA GLU A 218 18.58 1.36 5.69
C GLU A 218 17.43 2.20 6.28
N GLU A 219 16.22 1.65 6.30
CA GLU A 219 15.05 2.29 6.94
C GLU A 219 15.27 2.53 8.43
N LEU A 220 15.81 1.54 9.17
CA LEU A 220 16.12 1.70 10.58
C LEU A 220 17.23 2.74 10.84
N ARG A 221 18.25 2.74 9.99
CA ARG A 221 19.31 3.77 10.07
C ARG A 221 18.74 5.15 9.84
N THR A 222 17.87 5.31 8.87
CA THR A 222 17.24 6.59 8.56
C THR A 222 16.33 7.04 9.71
N LEU A 223 15.55 6.13 10.29
CA LEU A 223 14.64 6.45 11.39
C LEU A 223 15.40 6.89 12.65
N TYR A 224 16.44 6.15 13.05
CA TYR A 224 17.14 6.35 14.32
C TYR A 224 18.49 7.05 14.18
N GLU A 225 18.86 7.54 12.99
CA GLU A 225 20.17 8.18 12.70
C GLU A 225 21.35 7.31 13.14
N LEU A 226 21.25 6.00 12.95
CA LEU A 226 22.28 5.08 13.42
C LEU A 226 23.55 5.23 12.58
N SER A 227 24.65 5.58 13.23
CA SER A 227 25.96 5.62 12.61
C SER A 227 26.59 4.22 12.51
N LEU A 228 27.28 3.94 11.39
CA LEU A 228 28.03 2.70 11.17
C LEU A 228 29.34 2.62 12.00
N ILE A 229 29.57 3.52 12.96
CA ILE A 229 30.77 3.49 13.78
C ILE A 229 30.56 2.50 14.93
N HIS A 230 30.75 1.23 14.61
CA HIS A 230 31.16 0.18 15.54
C HIS A 230 31.94 -0.88 14.79
#